data_7a517448582cc6dfc93903f8987c588e
#
_entry.id   7a517448582cc6dfc93903f8987c588e
#
_cell.length_a   1.000
_cell.length_b   1.000
_cell.length_c   1.000
_cell.angle_alpha   90.00
_cell.angle_beta   90.00
_cell.angle_gamma   90.00
#
_symmetry.space_group_name_H-M   'P 1'
#
loop_
_entity.id
_entity.type
_entity.pdbx_description
1 polymer ?
#
loop_
_entity_poly.entity_id
_entity_poly.type
_entity_poly.pdbx_seq_one_letter_code
_entity_poly.pdbx_strand_id
1 'polypeptide(L)'
;TKRFLKGMVKEGNYHSIGSKPAEENGFIVIAEGYATAARVHQATGYLTIAAFDAGNLMSVSIAIRAKYPRARIIVAADNDRMTFKPVENPGLTAARGAAEKVGGIVAFPEFPAGDIVSTDFDDLAQLQGIEAVRDCIEAAINPPRQIIDPSSVEKSRSKTEPMPSFEEMGFVPGPDRPVILIANGKLHTAVDEAMRVLSNPDLGIYSRG
;
A
#
# COMPACT_ATOMS: atom_id res chain seq x y z
N THR A 1 -28.19 0.75 6.51
CA THR A 1 -27.32 1.39 7.53
C THR A 1 -26.90 0.33 8.54
N LYS A 2 -25.60 0.09 8.68
CA LYS A 2 -25.02 -0.80 9.70
C LYS A 2 -25.35 -0.23 11.10
N ARG A 3 -25.80 -1.07 12.04
CA ARG A 3 -26.07 -0.65 13.41
C ARG A 3 -25.28 -1.55 14.36
N PHE A 4 -24.56 -0.92 15.27
CA PHE A 4 -23.86 -1.59 16.37
C PHE A 4 -24.70 -1.54 17.65
N LEU A 5 -24.53 -2.51 18.53
CA LEU A 5 -25.22 -2.50 19.83
C LEU A 5 -24.75 -1.30 20.66
N LYS A 6 -25.68 -0.66 21.36
CA LYS A 6 -25.36 0.47 22.25
C LYS A 6 -24.37 0.01 23.33
N GLY A 7 -23.25 0.75 23.47
CA GLY A 7 -22.21 0.42 24.44
C GLY A 7 -21.16 -0.60 23.98
N MET A 8 -21.26 -1.11 22.74
CA MET A 8 -20.23 -1.99 22.18
C MET A 8 -18.97 -1.19 21.85
N VAL A 9 -17.82 -1.67 22.30
CA VAL A 9 -16.51 -1.14 21.89
C VAL A 9 -16.20 -1.72 20.52
N LYS A 10 -16.11 -0.88 19.50
CA LYS A 10 -15.80 -1.28 18.11
C LYS A 10 -14.30 -1.28 17.85
N GLU A 11 -13.61 -0.29 18.39
CA GLU A 11 -12.20 -0.04 18.09
C GLU A 11 -11.30 -1.23 18.42
N GLY A 12 -10.58 -1.71 17.42
CA GLY A 12 -9.68 -2.85 17.53
C GLY A 12 -10.36 -4.22 17.63
N ASN A 13 -11.71 -4.28 17.77
CA ASN A 13 -12.44 -5.53 17.79
C ASN A 13 -12.76 -6.00 16.37
N TYR A 14 -12.70 -7.31 16.15
CA TYR A 14 -12.84 -7.93 14.84
C TYR A 14 -13.48 -9.33 14.95
N HIS A 15 -13.91 -9.86 13.82
CA HIS A 15 -14.26 -11.27 13.69
C HIS A 15 -13.24 -11.96 12.77
N SER A 16 -12.88 -13.21 13.12
CA SER A 16 -11.95 -14.01 12.32
C SER A 16 -12.68 -15.17 11.65
N ILE A 17 -12.36 -15.39 10.36
CA ILE A 17 -12.87 -16.49 9.55
C ILE A 17 -11.68 -17.36 9.15
N GLY A 18 -11.78 -18.66 9.41
CA GLY A 18 -10.72 -19.61 9.15
C GLY A 18 -9.75 -19.80 10.32
N SER A 19 -8.74 -20.62 10.10
CA SER A 19 -7.73 -20.99 11.10
C SER A 19 -6.51 -20.08 11.00
N LYS A 20 -5.77 -19.94 12.11
CA LYS A 20 -4.48 -19.25 12.09
C LYS A 20 -3.56 -19.88 11.04
N PRO A 21 -2.68 -19.10 10.40
CA PRO A 21 -1.69 -19.63 9.46
C PRO A 21 -0.85 -20.72 10.11
N ALA A 22 -0.56 -21.80 9.36
CA ALA A 22 0.30 -22.88 9.81
C ALA A 22 1.75 -22.39 10.02
N GLU A 23 2.20 -21.47 9.16
CA GLU A 23 3.50 -20.85 9.23
C GLU A 23 3.40 -19.45 9.86
N GLU A 24 4.42 -19.05 10.62
CA GLU A 24 4.46 -17.73 11.27
C GLU A 24 4.47 -16.57 10.28
N ASN A 25 4.98 -16.78 9.07
CA ASN A 25 5.01 -15.82 7.95
C ASN A 25 3.87 -16.02 6.94
N GLY A 26 2.87 -16.81 7.29
CA GLY A 26 1.68 -17.03 6.46
C GLY A 26 0.86 -15.75 6.24
N PHE A 27 -0.06 -15.81 5.29
CA PHE A 27 -0.91 -14.67 4.96
C PHE A 27 -2.08 -14.53 5.93
N ILE A 28 -2.39 -13.28 6.25
CA ILE A 28 -3.62 -12.88 6.97
C ILE A 28 -4.24 -11.74 6.16
N VAL A 29 -5.52 -11.88 5.82
CA VAL A 29 -6.25 -10.84 5.11
C VAL A 29 -7.13 -10.09 6.10
N ILE A 30 -7.20 -8.75 5.96
CA ILE A 30 -8.07 -7.88 6.76
C ILE A 30 -8.99 -7.16 5.78
N ALA A 31 -10.29 -7.28 5.97
CA ALA A 31 -11.31 -6.64 5.14
C ALA A 31 -12.23 -5.75 5.98
N GLU A 32 -12.85 -4.75 5.35
CA GLU A 32 -13.82 -3.90 6.02
C GLU A 32 -15.05 -4.69 6.43
N GLY A 33 -15.72 -5.33 5.45
CA GLY A 33 -17.00 -5.98 5.62
C GLY A 33 -16.89 -7.48 5.93
N TYR A 34 -17.91 -8.04 6.56
CA TYR A 34 -17.99 -9.49 6.79
C TYR A 34 -18.18 -10.27 5.47
N ALA A 35 -19.01 -9.77 4.55
CA ALA A 35 -19.24 -10.42 3.26
C ALA A 35 -17.96 -10.51 2.46
N THR A 36 -17.22 -9.38 2.31
CA THR A 36 -15.90 -9.31 1.70
C THR A 36 -14.94 -10.30 2.36
N ALA A 37 -14.87 -10.31 3.70
CA ALA A 37 -13.99 -11.23 4.42
C ALA A 37 -14.33 -12.70 4.15
N ALA A 38 -15.63 -13.06 4.14
CA ALA A 38 -16.08 -14.42 3.87
C ALA A 38 -15.74 -14.86 2.43
N ARG A 39 -15.90 -13.98 1.44
CA ARG A 39 -15.54 -14.26 0.04
C ARG A 39 -14.05 -14.47 -0.14
N VAL A 40 -13.24 -13.59 0.45
CA VAL A 40 -11.78 -13.73 0.38
C VAL A 40 -11.33 -15.02 1.07
N HIS A 41 -11.90 -15.37 2.23
CA HIS A 41 -11.61 -16.64 2.86
C HIS A 41 -11.99 -17.84 2.00
N GLN A 42 -13.19 -17.81 1.41
CA GLN A 42 -13.66 -18.87 0.52
C GLN A 42 -12.75 -19.06 -0.70
N ALA A 43 -12.25 -17.94 -1.25
CA ALA A 43 -11.39 -17.96 -2.42
C ALA A 43 -9.98 -18.47 -2.12
N THR A 44 -9.40 -18.08 -0.99
CA THR A 44 -7.97 -18.25 -0.70
C THR A 44 -7.65 -19.28 0.37
N GLY A 45 -8.59 -19.55 1.27
CA GLY A 45 -8.35 -20.34 2.48
C GLY A 45 -7.54 -19.61 3.56
N TYR A 46 -7.12 -18.37 3.32
CA TYR A 46 -6.35 -17.60 4.30
C TYR A 46 -7.18 -17.24 5.52
N LEU A 47 -6.54 -17.09 6.69
CA LEU A 47 -7.16 -16.45 7.83
C LEU A 47 -7.60 -15.05 7.44
N THR A 48 -8.89 -14.78 7.50
CA THR A 48 -9.45 -13.49 7.11
C THR A 48 -10.15 -12.82 8.28
N ILE A 49 -9.91 -11.54 8.45
CA ILE A 49 -10.37 -10.71 9.56
C ILE A 49 -11.37 -9.69 9.03
N ALA A 50 -12.57 -9.64 9.59
CA ALA A 50 -13.57 -8.61 9.33
C ALA A 50 -13.46 -7.50 10.38
N ALA A 51 -13.14 -6.29 9.96
CA ALA A 51 -13.04 -5.13 10.83
C ALA A 51 -14.39 -4.43 11.06
N PHE A 52 -15.42 -4.77 10.29
CA PHE A 52 -16.79 -4.28 10.29
C PHE A 52 -17.00 -2.82 9.83
N ASP A 53 -15.94 -2.03 9.70
CA ASP A 53 -16.04 -0.59 9.39
C ASP A 53 -14.69 -0.06 8.89
N ALA A 54 -14.71 0.81 7.86
CA ALA A 54 -13.49 1.42 7.32
C ALA A 54 -12.66 2.15 8.39
N GLY A 55 -13.34 2.87 9.30
CA GLY A 55 -12.68 3.57 10.39
C GLY A 55 -12.02 2.67 11.43
N ASN A 56 -12.34 1.38 11.44
CA ASN A 56 -11.74 0.39 12.34
C ASN A 56 -10.58 -0.39 11.70
N LEU A 57 -10.38 -0.29 10.38
CA LEU A 57 -9.32 -1.02 9.66
C LEU A 57 -7.93 -0.77 10.27
N MET A 58 -7.60 0.47 10.58
CA MET A 58 -6.31 0.84 11.18
C MET A 58 -6.10 0.14 12.54
N SER A 59 -7.06 0.28 13.45
CA SER A 59 -6.96 -0.28 14.81
C SER A 59 -6.89 -1.80 14.79
N VAL A 60 -7.69 -2.44 13.93
CA VAL A 60 -7.66 -3.90 13.72
C VAL A 60 -6.33 -4.35 13.13
N SER A 61 -5.82 -3.64 12.13
CA SER A 61 -4.53 -3.98 11.51
C SER A 61 -3.38 -3.93 12.51
N ILE A 62 -3.35 -2.92 13.37
CA ILE A 62 -2.38 -2.81 14.46
C ILE A 62 -2.51 -3.99 15.44
N ALA A 63 -3.73 -4.33 15.84
CA ALA A 63 -3.98 -5.45 16.74
C ALA A 63 -3.55 -6.80 16.13
N ILE A 64 -3.82 -7.01 14.85
CA ILE A 64 -3.40 -8.22 14.11
C ILE A 64 -1.88 -8.27 13.96
N ARG A 65 -1.21 -7.16 13.63
CA ARG A 65 0.26 -7.10 13.57
C ARG A 65 0.90 -7.43 14.91
N ALA A 66 0.37 -6.90 16.01
CA ALA A 66 0.85 -7.21 17.35
C ALA A 66 0.68 -8.70 17.71
N LYS A 67 -0.44 -9.29 17.31
CA LYS A 67 -0.74 -10.72 17.56
C LYS A 67 0.06 -11.67 16.67
N TYR A 68 0.34 -11.26 15.43
CA TYR A 68 1.06 -12.05 14.42
C TYR A 68 2.22 -11.24 13.83
N PRO A 69 3.33 -11.07 14.55
CA PRO A 69 4.40 -10.14 14.19
C PRO A 69 5.07 -10.43 12.84
N ARG A 70 5.12 -11.70 12.43
CA ARG A 70 5.79 -12.16 11.21
C ARG A 70 4.83 -12.41 10.04
N ALA A 71 3.51 -12.38 10.27
CA ALA A 71 2.54 -12.64 9.21
C ALA A 71 2.63 -11.59 8.10
N ARG A 72 2.37 -12.02 6.88
CA ARG A 72 2.19 -11.14 5.73
C ARG A 72 0.75 -10.65 5.71
N ILE A 73 0.55 -9.37 6.01
CA ILE A 73 -0.79 -8.77 6.10
C ILE A 73 -1.19 -8.22 4.74
N ILE A 74 -2.40 -8.58 4.32
CA ILE A 74 -3.07 -8.04 3.14
C ILE A 74 -4.32 -7.31 3.63
N VAL A 75 -4.51 -6.06 3.20
CA VAL A 75 -5.74 -5.33 3.44
C VAL A 75 -6.58 -5.39 2.18
N ALA A 76 -7.68 -6.14 2.24
CA ALA A 76 -8.66 -6.26 1.16
C ALA A 76 -9.60 -5.04 1.22
N ALA A 77 -9.39 -4.10 0.32
CA ALA A 77 -10.09 -2.83 0.28
C ALA A 77 -11.37 -2.87 -0.56
N ASP A 78 -12.38 -2.14 -0.13
CA ASP A 78 -13.48 -1.77 -1.00
C ASP A 78 -12.98 -0.68 -1.97
N ASN A 79 -13.36 -0.77 -3.25
CA ASN A 79 -12.98 0.15 -4.31
C ASN A 79 -14.12 1.12 -4.63
N ASP A 80 -14.36 2.07 -3.74
CA ASP A 80 -15.44 3.08 -3.82
C ASP A 80 -15.14 4.15 -4.87
N ARG A 81 -14.73 3.74 -6.07
CA ARG A 81 -14.21 4.61 -7.15
C ARG A 81 -15.15 5.74 -7.61
N MET A 82 -16.45 5.60 -7.31
CA MET A 82 -17.45 6.63 -7.62
C MET A 82 -17.70 7.62 -6.48
N THR A 83 -17.02 7.43 -5.34
CA THR A 83 -17.14 8.31 -4.17
C THR A 83 -15.96 9.28 -4.13
N PHE A 84 -16.25 10.60 -4.26
CA PHE A 84 -15.24 11.66 -4.33
C PHE A 84 -15.22 12.55 -3.09
N LYS A 85 -16.29 12.56 -2.28
CA LYS A 85 -16.42 13.44 -1.10
C LYS A 85 -17.00 12.68 0.10
N PRO A 86 -16.60 12.98 1.31
CA PRO A 86 -15.58 13.96 1.73
C PRO A 86 -14.15 13.52 1.42
N VAL A 87 -13.93 12.24 1.15
CA VAL A 87 -12.65 11.62 0.79
C VAL A 87 -12.84 10.86 -0.51
N GLU A 88 -11.86 10.95 -1.42
CA GLU A 88 -11.85 10.16 -2.64
C GLU A 88 -11.59 8.68 -2.31
N ASN A 89 -12.42 7.80 -2.85
CA ASN A 89 -12.35 6.35 -2.68
C ASN A 89 -12.06 5.96 -1.22
N PRO A 90 -13.02 6.20 -0.30
CA PRO A 90 -12.76 6.13 1.14
C PRO A 90 -12.33 4.74 1.61
N GLY A 91 -12.88 3.66 1.05
CA GLY A 91 -12.48 2.28 1.36
C GLY A 91 -11.02 2.03 1.02
N LEU A 92 -10.60 2.36 -0.20
CA LEU A 92 -9.22 2.19 -0.65
C LEU A 92 -8.25 3.12 0.12
N THR A 93 -8.66 4.35 0.42
CA THR A 93 -7.86 5.30 1.20
C THR A 93 -7.61 4.80 2.62
N ALA A 94 -8.65 4.31 3.30
CA ALA A 94 -8.53 3.73 4.64
C ALA A 94 -7.63 2.48 4.64
N ALA A 95 -7.79 1.61 3.64
CA ALA A 95 -7.00 0.39 3.51
C ALA A 95 -5.52 0.68 3.26
N ARG A 96 -5.18 1.66 2.42
CA ARG A 96 -3.79 2.09 2.19
C ARG A 96 -3.13 2.59 3.46
N GLY A 97 -3.80 3.45 4.22
CA GLY A 97 -3.28 3.92 5.50
C GLY A 97 -3.06 2.79 6.51
N ALA A 98 -4.02 1.85 6.59
CA ALA A 98 -3.89 0.69 7.47
C ALA A 98 -2.74 -0.24 7.06
N ALA A 99 -2.60 -0.54 5.77
CA ALA A 99 -1.52 -1.38 5.23
C ALA A 99 -0.15 -0.73 5.47
N GLU A 100 0.01 0.54 5.17
CA GLU A 100 1.26 1.30 5.42
C GLU A 100 1.68 1.21 6.89
N LYS A 101 0.72 1.41 7.80
CA LYS A 101 1.00 1.39 9.25
C LYS A 101 1.58 0.08 9.75
N VAL A 102 1.20 -1.03 9.12
CA VAL A 102 1.61 -2.38 9.56
C VAL A 102 2.60 -3.07 8.63
N GLY A 103 3.11 -2.38 7.61
CA GLY A 103 3.98 -3.00 6.60
C GLY A 103 3.25 -4.12 5.84
N GLY A 104 1.99 -3.88 5.50
CA GLY A 104 1.14 -4.78 4.71
C GLY A 104 1.05 -4.34 3.25
N ILE A 105 0.31 -5.10 2.46
CA ILE A 105 -0.05 -4.80 1.06
C ILE A 105 -1.54 -4.57 0.95
N VAL A 106 -1.97 -3.87 -0.11
CA VAL A 106 -3.39 -3.65 -0.40
C VAL A 106 -3.79 -4.46 -1.61
N ALA A 107 -4.92 -5.17 -1.51
CA ALA A 107 -5.61 -5.77 -2.62
C ALA A 107 -6.98 -5.11 -2.78
N PHE A 108 -7.40 -4.81 -3.99
CA PHE A 108 -8.72 -4.23 -4.26
C PHE A 108 -9.24 -4.73 -5.60
N PRO A 109 -10.57 -4.93 -5.74
CA PRO A 109 -11.16 -5.41 -6.97
C PRO A 109 -11.18 -4.31 -8.04
N GLU A 110 -10.93 -4.71 -9.29
CA GLU A 110 -11.14 -3.87 -10.46
C GLU A 110 -12.35 -4.33 -11.23
N PHE A 111 -13.10 -3.38 -11.75
CA PHE A 111 -14.36 -3.62 -12.48
C PHE A 111 -14.33 -2.96 -13.85
N PRO A 112 -15.07 -3.48 -14.83
CA PRO A 112 -15.19 -2.84 -16.14
C PRO A 112 -15.61 -1.37 -16.04
N ALA A 113 -15.18 -0.54 -16.99
CA ALA A 113 -15.44 0.90 -16.97
C ALA A 113 -16.94 1.28 -16.95
N GLY A 114 -17.82 0.43 -17.45
CA GLY A 114 -19.27 0.63 -17.42
C GLY A 114 -19.96 0.24 -16.12
N ASP A 115 -19.28 -0.49 -15.25
CA ASP A 115 -19.80 -0.85 -13.93
C ASP A 115 -19.53 0.28 -12.95
N ILE A 116 -20.58 0.93 -12.48
CA ILE A 116 -20.53 2.06 -11.56
C ILE A 116 -21.05 1.71 -10.15
N VAL A 117 -21.44 0.46 -9.94
CA VAL A 117 -22.13 0.01 -8.71
C VAL A 117 -21.24 -0.87 -7.85
N SER A 118 -20.49 -1.79 -8.47
CA SER A 118 -19.68 -2.77 -7.78
C SER A 118 -18.47 -2.13 -7.11
N THR A 119 -18.20 -2.53 -5.87
CA THR A 119 -17.16 -1.92 -5.04
C THR A 119 -16.29 -2.93 -4.29
N ASP A 120 -16.80 -4.12 -3.96
CA ASP A 120 -16.11 -5.02 -3.05
C ASP A 120 -15.85 -6.42 -3.67
N PHE A 121 -15.19 -7.30 -2.92
CA PHE A 121 -14.87 -8.65 -3.37
C PHE A 121 -16.10 -9.58 -3.40
N ASP A 122 -17.20 -9.26 -2.73
CA ASP A 122 -18.44 -9.99 -2.89
C ASP A 122 -19.07 -9.68 -4.25
N ASP A 123 -19.07 -8.42 -4.65
CA ASP A 123 -19.47 -7.99 -6.01
C ASP A 123 -18.59 -8.65 -7.08
N LEU A 124 -17.26 -8.68 -6.88
CA LEU A 124 -16.34 -9.34 -7.80
C LEU A 124 -16.67 -10.82 -7.96
N ALA A 125 -16.93 -11.52 -6.85
CA ALA A 125 -17.31 -12.93 -6.87
C ALA A 125 -18.63 -13.17 -7.58
N GLN A 126 -19.60 -12.28 -7.43
CA GLN A 126 -20.91 -12.39 -8.10
C GLN A 126 -20.80 -12.15 -9.62
N LEU A 127 -19.95 -11.22 -10.04
CA LEU A 127 -19.80 -10.87 -11.45
C LEU A 127 -18.87 -11.81 -12.22
N GLN A 128 -17.76 -12.23 -11.62
CA GLN A 128 -16.67 -12.92 -12.32
C GLN A 128 -16.33 -14.28 -11.70
N GLY A 129 -16.99 -14.65 -10.61
CA GLY A 129 -16.76 -15.90 -9.92
C GLY A 129 -15.69 -15.84 -8.83
N ILE A 130 -15.64 -16.90 -8.04
CA ILE A 130 -14.76 -16.97 -6.84
C ILE A 130 -13.27 -16.98 -7.21
N GLU A 131 -12.93 -17.52 -8.39
CA GLU A 131 -11.53 -17.57 -8.85
C GLU A 131 -10.99 -16.16 -9.13
N ALA A 132 -11.81 -15.24 -9.63
CA ALA A 132 -11.40 -13.85 -9.84
C ALA A 132 -11.00 -13.16 -8.52
N VAL A 133 -11.64 -13.51 -7.42
CA VAL A 133 -11.25 -13.04 -6.07
C VAL A 133 -9.88 -13.58 -5.69
N ARG A 134 -9.63 -14.87 -5.93
CA ARG A 134 -8.33 -15.48 -5.68
C ARG A 134 -7.24 -14.80 -6.50
N ASP A 135 -7.46 -14.68 -7.81
CA ASP A 135 -6.50 -14.10 -8.74
C ASP A 135 -6.16 -12.65 -8.36
N CYS A 136 -7.15 -11.87 -7.93
CA CYS A 136 -6.93 -10.49 -7.47
C CYS A 136 -6.04 -10.44 -6.21
N ILE A 137 -6.28 -11.31 -5.23
CA ILE A 137 -5.45 -11.40 -4.02
C ILE A 137 -4.03 -11.86 -4.36
N GLU A 138 -3.89 -12.90 -5.20
CA GLU A 138 -2.58 -13.43 -5.60
C GLU A 138 -1.78 -12.42 -6.45
N ALA A 139 -2.44 -11.64 -7.31
CA ALA A 139 -1.79 -10.58 -8.06
C ALA A 139 -1.24 -9.46 -7.14
N ALA A 140 -1.94 -9.15 -6.05
CA ALA A 140 -1.42 -8.20 -5.06
C ALA A 140 -0.21 -8.74 -4.28
N ILE A 141 -0.17 -10.06 -4.03
CA ILE A 141 0.96 -10.75 -3.39
C ILE A 141 2.17 -10.79 -4.31
N ASN A 142 1.95 -11.09 -5.58
CA ASN A 142 2.96 -11.29 -6.60
C ASN A 142 2.69 -10.33 -7.79
N PRO A 143 2.90 -9.03 -7.62
CA PRO A 143 2.67 -8.11 -8.72
C PRO A 143 3.53 -8.51 -9.91
N PRO A 144 2.97 -8.52 -11.13
CA PRO A 144 3.73 -8.85 -12.32
C PRO A 144 4.94 -7.90 -12.37
N ARG A 145 6.14 -8.47 -12.56
CA ARG A 145 7.33 -7.65 -12.75
C ARG A 145 7.06 -6.73 -13.93
N GLN A 146 6.98 -5.43 -13.67
CA GLN A 146 7.01 -4.47 -14.75
C GLN A 146 8.33 -4.67 -15.47
N ILE A 147 8.29 -5.29 -16.63
CA ILE A 147 9.42 -5.27 -17.57
C ILE A 147 9.46 -3.82 -18.05
N ILE A 148 10.27 -3.02 -17.39
CA ILE A 148 10.56 -1.67 -17.86
C ILE A 148 11.33 -1.90 -19.16
N ASP A 149 10.67 -1.70 -20.30
CA ASP A 149 11.32 -1.73 -21.60
C ASP A 149 12.46 -0.68 -21.57
N PRO A 150 13.72 -1.10 -21.72
CA PRO A 150 14.84 -0.18 -21.69
C PRO A 150 14.69 1.00 -22.67
N SER A 151 13.96 0.79 -23.78
CA SER A 151 13.67 1.83 -24.78
C SER A 151 12.68 2.90 -24.27
N SER A 152 11.85 2.59 -23.30
CA SER A 152 10.92 3.55 -22.68
C SER A 152 11.64 4.49 -21.70
N VAL A 153 12.74 4.05 -21.11
CA VAL A 153 13.59 4.85 -20.21
C VAL A 153 14.37 5.90 -21.02
N GLU A 154 14.81 5.57 -22.23
CA GLU A 154 15.49 6.53 -23.11
C GLU A 154 14.57 7.63 -23.63
N LYS A 155 13.30 7.32 -23.95
CA LYS A 155 12.32 8.32 -24.40
C LYS A 155 11.91 9.31 -23.29
N SER A 156 12.00 8.93 -22.03
CA SER A 156 11.74 9.84 -20.91
C SER A 156 12.95 10.72 -20.57
N ARG A 157 14.16 10.29 -20.94
CA ARG A 157 15.40 11.08 -20.78
C ARG A 157 15.50 12.25 -21.74
N SER A 158 14.84 12.20 -22.90
CA SER A 158 14.95 13.24 -23.93
C SER A 158 14.07 14.49 -23.69
N LYS A 159 13.28 14.54 -22.60
CA LYS A 159 12.40 15.68 -22.26
C LYS A 159 12.72 16.32 -20.91
N THR A 160 13.85 16.04 -20.30
CA THR A 160 14.29 16.79 -19.14
C THR A 160 15.01 18.06 -19.65
N GLU A 161 14.37 19.21 -19.47
CA GLU A 161 15.06 20.49 -19.55
C GLU A 161 16.28 20.43 -18.62
N PRO A 162 17.43 20.98 -19.05
CA PRO A 162 18.60 21.00 -18.18
C PRO A 162 18.24 21.73 -16.89
N MET A 163 18.60 21.16 -15.76
CA MET A 163 18.38 21.82 -14.48
C MET A 163 19.13 23.15 -14.47
N PRO A 164 18.48 24.23 -13.98
CA PRO A 164 19.15 25.52 -13.83
C PRO A 164 20.38 25.35 -12.93
N SER A 165 21.45 26.08 -13.25
CA SER A 165 22.68 26.08 -12.45
C SER A 165 22.42 26.68 -11.06
N PHE A 166 23.30 26.38 -10.09
CA PHE A 166 23.21 26.96 -8.76
C PHE A 166 23.17 28.50 -8.78
N GLU A 167 23.89 29.12 -9.71
CA GLU A 167 23.95 30.57 -9.91
C GLU A 167 22.61 31.10 -10.41
N GLU A 168 21.96 30.41 -11.35
CA GLU A 168 20.62 30.78 -11.85
C GLU A 168 19.53 30.67 -10.81
N MET A 169 19.70 29.82 -9.79
CA MET A 169 18.79 29.68 -8.65
C MET A 169 19.11 30.64 -7.51
N GLY A 170 20.13 31.50 -7.64
CA GLY A 170 20.55 32.45 -6.62
C GLY A 170 21.21 31.83 -5.40
N PHE A 171 21.72 30.60 -5.53
CA PHE A 171 22.33 29.83 -4.45
C PHE A 171 23.85 29.78 -4.61
N VAL A 172 24.60 30.33 -3.67
CA VAL A 172 26.06 30.26 -3.61
C VAL A 172 26.46 29.28 -2.50
N PRO A 173 26.94 28.06 -2.82
CA PRO A 173 27.41 27.11 -1.82
C PRO A 173 28.63 27.69 -1.07
N GLY A 174 28.60 27.60 0.26
CA GLY A 174 29.80 27.91 1.06
C GLY A 174 30.87 26.83 0.88
N PRO A 175 32.16 27.15 1.07
CA PRO A 175 33.26 26.20 0.85
C PRO A 175 33.25 24.98 1.73
N ASP A 176 32.50 24.99 2.84
CA ASP A 176 32.52 23.92 3.86
C ASP A 176 31.22 23.10 3.96
N ARG A 177 30.27 23.27 3.04
CA ARG A 177 28.98 22.52 3.11
C ARG A 177 28.59 22.01 1.73
N PRO A 178 28.66 20.68 1.50
CA PRO A 178 28.12 20.10 0.28
C PRO A 178 26.59 20.25 0.27
N VAL A 179 26.07 20.71 -0.86
CA VAL A 179 24.62 20.85 -1.07
C VAL A 179 24.15 19.76 -2.02
N ILE A 180 23.17 18.99 -1.58
CA ILE A 180 22.55 17.95 -2.39
C ILE A 180 21.17 18.44 -2.81
N LEU A 181 20.97 18.64 -4.10
CA LEU A 181 19.67 19.00 -4.66
C LEU A 181 18.90 17.76 -5.06
N ILE A 182 17.71 17.59 -4.47
CA ILE A 182 16.76 16.55 -4.85
C ILE A 182 15.69 17.20 -5.72
N ALA A 183 15.76 17.00 -7.03
CA ALA A 183 14.75 17.46 -7.97
C ALA A 183 13.86 16.32 -8.42
N ASN A 184 12.54 16.54 -8.40
CA ASN A 184 11.51 15.72 -9.04
C ASN A 184 11.51 14.22 -8.66
N GLY A 185 11.54 13.89 -7.38
CA GLY A 185 11.17 12.55 -6.90
C GLY A 185 12.16 11.41 -7.21
N LYS A 186 13.37 11.69 -7.69
CA LYS A 186 14.42 10.68 -7.93
C LYS A 186 15.30 10.48 -6.69
N LEU A 187 14.68 10.07 -5.60
CA LEU A 187 15.34 9.88 -4.32
C LEU A 187 16.54 8.91 -4.39
N HIS A 188 16.44 7.81 -5.16
CA HIS A 188 17.53 6.83 -5.30
C HIS A 188 18.77 7.41 -5.99
N THR A 189 18.61 8.24 -7.04
CA THR A 189 19.75 8.89 -7.70
C THR A 189 20.41 9.93 -6.80
N ALA A 190 19.61 10.65 -6.00
CA ALA A 190 20.12 11.60 -5.02
C ALA A 190 20.84 10.91 -3.85
N VAL A 191 20.36 9.73 -3.43
CA VAL A 191 21.03 8.92 -2.41
C VAL A 191 22.37 8.39 -2.91
N ASP A 192 22.45 7.90 -4.15
CA ASP A 192 23.70 7.40 -4.73
C ASP A 192 24.75 8.54 -4.87
N GLU A 193 24.33 9.73 -5.28
CA GLU A 193 25.19 10.92 -5.35
C GLU A 193 25.62 11.38 -3.96
N ALA A 194 24.70 11.39 -2.98
CA ALA A 194 25.00 11.69 -1.59
C ALA A 194 26.02 10.71 -1.01
N MET A 195 25.86 9.42 -1.24
CA MET A 195 26.79 8.38 -0.79
C MET A 195 28.15 8.53 -1.43
N ARG A 196 28.22 8.92 -2.73
CA ARG A 196 29.47 9.18 -3.43
C ARG A 196 30.21 10.38 -2.82
N VAL A 197 29.49 11.47 -2.53
CA VAL A 197 30.06 12.66 -1.88
C VAL A 197 30.53 12.34 -0.46
N LEU A 198 29.72 11.63 0.33
CA LEU A 198 30.05 11.24 1.71
C LEU A 198 31.17 10.21 1.81
N SER A 199 31.42 9.43 0.75
CA SER A 199 32.50 8.45 0.66
C SER A 199 33.82 9.05 0.19
N ASN A 200 33.87 10.34 -0.10
CA ASN A 200 35.10 11.01 -0.50
C ASN A 200 36.02 11.23 0.71
N PRO A 201 37.20 10.59 0.75
CA PRO A 201 38.13 10.71 1.89
C PRO A 201 38.64 12.13 2.14
N ASP A 202 38.59 13.00 1.11
CA ASP A 202 39.08 14.39 1.21
C ASP A 202 38.12 15.31 1.98
N LEU A 203 36.88 14.87 2.23
CA LEU A 203 35.87 15.68 2.94
C LEU A 203 35.93 15.53 4.48
N GLY A 204 36.78 14.68 5.02
CA GLY A 204 36.99 14.55 6.48
C GLY A 204 35.75 14.11 7.26
N ILE A 205 34.77 13.45 6.63
CA ILE A 205 33.56 12.98 7.29
C ILE A 205 33.84 11.61 7.90
N TYR A 206 33.99 11.56 9.22
CA TYR A 206 34.18 10.32 9.96
C TYR A 206 32.83 9.68 10.29
N SER A 207 32.59 8.42 9.84
CA SER A 207 31.54 7.59 10.39
C SER A 207 31.92 7.19 11.81
N ARG A 208 31.17 7.58 12.82
CA ARG A 208 31.27 6.94 14.15
C ARG A 208 30.56 5.59 14.04
N GLY A 209 31.32 4.53 14.25
CA GLY A 209 30.83 3.16 14.41
C GLY A 209 29.93 3.00 15.65
#